data_87c33dff71404bafcee2e7ae9883c757
#
_entry.id   87c33dff71404bafcee2e7ae9883c757
#
_cell.length_a   1.000
_cell.length_b   1.000
_cell.length_c   1.000
_cell.angle_alpha   90.00
_cell.angle_beta   90.00
_cell.angle_gamma   90.00
#
_symmetry.space_group_name_H-M   'P 1'
#
loop_
_entity.id
_entity.type
_entity.pdbx_description
1 polymer ?
#
loop_
_entity_poly.entity_id
_entity_poly.type
_entity_poly.pdbx_seq_one_letter_code
_entity_poly.pdbx_strand_id
1 'polypeptide(L)'
;MSIRSRIFIIILSCLFIGLSLAFIVAERDLSEGLQQQIESELSKQAKILRQSFAESPKVNNSISLKSQIDSYSDASGSRITLIARDGLVLVDSDIAMDILESLDNHSNRPEVIAAFNNGSGSSKRFSNSIQQDMLYFALLDTTSNPERVIRISVTNEYLDRSLASLENSMTLIIVVALIVAILASVIAGNYIRESLIDLERAASDISDGSYKKKDLESLPVKRRDEIGSMARNISTISTNLKNQISLIAKQRDQFGSVLDGLGEGIMVCDQNGLITFRNDQIMQIL
;
A
#
# COMPACT_ATOMS: atom_id res chain seq x y z
N MET A 1 17.81 5.51 -19.74
CA MET A 1 16.79 4.59 -19.18
C MET A 1 15.71 4.36 -20.23
N SER A 2 15.38 3.11 -20.53
CA SER A 2 14.31 2.77 -21.48
C SER A 2 12.94 3.20 -20.93
N ILE A 3 11.96 3.43 -21.80
CA ILE A 3 10.57 3.74 -21.43
C ILE A 3 10.01 2.67 -20.49
N ARG A 4 10.33 1.40 -20.74
CA ARG A 4 10.00 0.26 -19.87
C ARG A 4 10.47 0.46 -18.43
N SER A 5 11.73 0.87 -18.25
CA SER A 5 12.33 1.08 -16.92
C SER A 5 11.64 2.24 -16.17
N ARG A 6 11.24 3.30 -16.88
CA ARG A 6 10.53 4.43 -16.27
C ARG A 6 9.12 4.05 -15.82
N ILE A 7 8.37 3.36 -16.69
CA ILE A 7 7.02 2.88 -16.35
C ILE A 7 7.07 1.90 -15.18
N PHE A 8 8.01 0.96 -15.19
CA PHE A 8 8.23 0.01 -14.10
C PHE A 8 8.48 0.72 -12.77
N ILE A 9 9.39 1.69 -12.73
CA ILE A 9 9.72 2.45 -11.51
C ILE A 9 8.50 3.23 -11.01
N ILE A 10 7.74 3.87 -11.90
CA ILE A 10 6.56 4.65 -11.51
C ILE A 10 5.50 3.73 -10.88
N ILE A 11 5.16 2.62 -11.53
CA ILE A 11 4.17 1.66 -11.02
C ILE A 11 4.64 1.09 -9.68
N LEU A 12 5.90 0.66 -9.58
CA LEU A 12 6.46 0.10 -8.35
C LEU A 12 6.46 1.13 -7.21
N SER A 13 6.82 2.38 -7.51
CA SER A 13 6.79 3.46 -6.51
C SER A 13 5.38 3.78 -6.02
N CYS A 14 4.40 3.86 -6.91
CA CYS A 14 3.00 4.09 -6.54
C CYS A 14 2.45 2.94 -5.67
N LEU A 15 2.76 1.69 -6.02
CA LEU A 15 2.34 0.52 -5.25
C LEU A 15 3.02 0.49 -3.88
N PHE A 16 4.31 0.76 -3.83
CA PHE A 16 5.06 0.82 -2.56
C PHE A 16 4.50 1.90 -1.63
N ILE A 17 4.25 3.10 -2.14
CA ILE A 17 3.66 4.20 -1.36
C ILE A 17 2.25 3.82 -0.88
N GLY A 18 1.42 3.27 -1.75
CA GLY A 18 0.06 2.86 -1.41
C GLY A 18 0.02 1.77 -0.34
N LEU A 19 0.85 0.73 -0.47
CA LEU A 19 0.97 -0.35 0.50
C LEU A 19 1.52 0.15 1.84
N SER A 20 2.54 1.03 1.83
CA SER A 20 3.10 1.60 3.05
C SER A 20 2.07 2.45 3.79
N LEU A 21 1.29 3.26 3.09
CA LEU A 21 0.24 4.07 3.69
C LEU A 21 -0.88 3.19 4.26
N ALA A 22 -1.32 2.19 3.52
CA ALA A 22 -2.33 1.24 3.98
C ALA A 22 -1.87 0.47 5.23
N PHE A 23 -0.58 0.08 5.30
CA PHE A 23 0.00 -0.57 6.46
C PHE A 23 -0.03 0.33 7.70
N ILE A 24 0.42 1.59 7.57
CA ILE A 24 0.43 2.55 8.69
C ILE A 24 -0.99 2.79 9.24
N VAL A 25 -1.98 2.93 8.34
CA VAL A 25 -3.38 3.12 8.75
C VAL A 25 -3.92 1.87 9.44
N ALA A 26 -3.69 0.69 8.87
CA ALA A 26 -4.17 -0.57 9.42
C ALA A 26 -3.53 -0.89 10.79
N GLU A 27 -2.24 -0.63 10.98
CA GLU A 27 -1.54 -0.80 12.26
C GLU A 27 -2.15 0.11 13.34
N ARG A 28 -2.41 1.37 12.99
CA ARG A 28 -3.02 2.33 13.91
C ARG A 28 -4.44 1.93 14.31
N ASP A 29 -5.31 1.64 13.35
CA ASP A 29 -6.70 1.27 13.59
C ASP A 29 -6.80 -0.03 14.41
N LEU A 30 -5.91 -0.99 14.15
CA LEU A 30 -5.85 -2.25 14.88
C LEU A 30 -5.40 -2.05 16.31
N SER A 31 -4.36 -1.24 16.55
CA SER A 31 -3.85 -0.94 17.90
C SER A 31 -4.91 -0.22 18.74
N GLU A 32 -5.60 0.79 18.18
CA GLU A 32 -6.68 1.51 18.85
C GLU A 32 -7.88 0.58 19.15
N GLY A 33 -8.26 -0.28 18.20
CA GLY A 33 -9.34 -1.23 18.37
C GLY A 33 -9.06 -2.28 19.44
N LEU A 34 -7.86 -2.82 19.49
CA LEU A 34 -7.44 -3.78 20.52
C LEU A 34 -7.39 -3.13 21.91
N GLN A 35 -6.87 -1.91 22.02
CA GLN A 35 -6.87 -1.19 23.28
C GLN A 35 -8.29 -0.99 23.82
N GLN A 36 -9.24 -0.54 22.99
CA GLN A 36 -10.65 -0.39 23.37
C GLN A 36 -11.28 -1.72 23.79
N GLN A 37 -10.97 -2.81 23.08
CA GLN A 37 -11.48 -4.13 23.41
C GLN A 37 -10.97 -4.59 24.80
N ILE A 38 -9.69 -4.39 25.09
CA ILE A 38 -9.11 -4.75 26.39
C ILE A 38 -9.67 -3.87 27.50
N GLU A 39 -9.79 -2.56 27.30
CA GLU A 39 -10.44 -1.66 28.27
C GLU A 39 -11.88 -2.11 28.58
N SER A 40 -12.63 -2.50 27.56
CA SER A 40 -13.99 -3.03 27.73
C SER A 40 -13.99 -4.32 28.55
N GLU A 41 -13.03 -5.21 28.32
CA GLU A 41 -12.91 -6.47 29.06
C GLU A 41 -12.53 -6.24 30.52
N LEU A 42 -11.53 -5.36 30.77
CA LEU A 42 -11.15 -4.97 32.14
C LEU A 42 -12.31 -4.29 32.87
N SER A 43 -13.10 -3.47 32.17
CA SER A 43 -14.30 -2.88 32.73
C SER A 43 -15.34 -3.92 33.16
N LYS A 44 -15.57 -4.95 32.36
CA LYS A 44 -16.47 -6.06 32.71
C LYS A 44 -15.97 -6.81 33.93
N GLN A 45 -14.69 -7.16 33.96
CA GLN A 45 -14.05 -7.84 35.08
C GLN A 45 -14.17 -7.02 36.38
N ALA A 46 -13.90 -5.70 36.31
CA ALA A 46 -14.04 -4.81 37.47
C ALA A 46 -15.48 -4.74 38.00
N LYS A 47 -16.48 -4.70 37.10
CA LYS A 47 -17.91 -4.72 37.48
C LYS A 47 -18.31 -6.04 38.11
N ILE A 48 -17.87 -7.18 37.59
CA ILE A 48 -18.14 -8.50 38.17
C ILE A 48 -17.52 -8.60 39.56
N LEU A 49 -16.26 -8.15 39.72
CA LEU A 49 -15.60 -8.17 41.00
C LEU A 49 -16.29 -7.26 42.02
N ARG A 50 -16.72 -6.04 41.62
CA ARG A 50 -17.53 -5.13 42.48
C ARG A 50 -18.84 -5.77 42.93
N GLN A 51 -19.54 -6.47 42.02
CA GLN A 51 -20.77 -7.19 42.36
C GLN A 51 -20.51 -8.33 43.36
N SER A 52 -19.44 -9.12 43.15
CA SER A 52 -19.04 -10.15 44.09
C SER A 52 -18.75 -9.61 45.52
N PHE A 53 -18.11 -8.45 45.61
CA PHE A 53 -17.90 -7.77 46.89
C PHE A 53 -19.22 -7.31 47.55
N ALA A 54 -20.19 -6.85 46.76
CA ALA A 54 -21.49 -6.46 47.25
C ALA A 54 -22.32 -7.63 47.82
N GLU A 55 -22.20 -8.80 47.20
CA GLU A 55 -22.90 -10.04 47.61
C GLU A 55 -22.25 -10.73 48.82
N SER A 56 -20.98 -10.43 49.11
CA SER A 56 -20.22 -10.99 50.23
C SER A 56 -19.84 -9.93 51.30
N PRO A 57 -20.76 -9.24 51.90
CA PRO A 57 -20.48 -8.06 52.74
C PRO A 57 -19.74 -8.36 54.08
N LYS A 58 -19.53 -9.59 54.43
CA LYS A 58 -18.84 -10.02 55.67
C LYS A 58 -17.33 -10.12 55.57
N VAL A 59 -16.75 -9.85 54.39
CA VAL A 59 -15.30 -10.01 54.16
C VAL A 59 -14.60 -8.67 54.40
N ASN A 60 -14.62 -8.19 55.65
CA ASN A 60 -13.85 -7.03 56.08
C ASN A 60 -12.45 -7.34 56.60
N ASN A 61 -12.01 -8.60 56.54
CA ASN A 61 -10.68 -8.96 56.92
C ASN A 61 -9.75 -8.98 55.68
N SER A 62 -8.65 -8.24 55.79
CA SER A 62 -7.66 -8.09 54.70
C SER A 62 -7.17 -9.43 54.13
N ILE A 63 -7.07 -10.47 54.95
CA ILE A 63 -6.66 -11.82 54.55
C ILE A 63 -7.71 -12.48 53.60
N SER A 64 -9.00 -12.33 53.95
CA SER A 64 -10.08 -12.88 53.12
C SER A 64 -10.25 -12.11 51.81
N LEU A 65 -10.06 -10.78 51.81
CA LEU A 65 -10.03 -9.97 50.61
C LEU A 65 -8.86 -10.35 49.70
N LYS A 66 -7.67 -10.62 50.27
CA LYS A 66 -6.51 -11.08 49.48
C LYS A 66 -6.81 -12.42 48.80
N SER A 67 -7.36 -13.39 49.52
CA SER A 67 -7.70 -14.72 48.98
C SER A 67 -8.74 -14.62 47.82
N GLN A 68 -9.76 -13.72 47.95
CA GLN A 68 -10.71 -13.50 46.86
C GLN A 68 -10.03 -12.90 45.65
N ILE A 69 -9.24 -11.83 45.85
CA ILE A 69 -8.52 -11.17 44.76
C ILE A 69 -7.56 -12.10 44.05
N ASP A 70 -6.81 -12.93 44.80
CA ASP A 70 -5.91 -13.90 44.22
C ASP A 70 -6.66 -14.92 43.35
N SER A 71 -7.80 -15.44 43.85
CA SER A 71 -8.64 -16.35 43.07
C SER A 71 -9.16 -15.70 41.77
N TYR A 72 -9.57 -14.43 41.79
CA TYR A 72 -10.00 -13.73 40.63
C TYR A 72 -8.82 -13.43 39.68
N SER A 73 -7.66 -13.06 40.21
CA SER A 73 -6.44 -12.82 39.45
C SER A 73 -6.00 -14.07 38.69
N ASP A 74 -5.97 -15.20 39.39
CA ASP A 74 -5.63 -16.50 38.80
C ASP A 74 -6.60 -16.92 37.68
N ALA A 75 -7.90 -16.68 37.88
CA ALA A 75 -8.93 -17.02 36.91
C ALA A 75 -8.94 -16.09 35.70
N SER A 76 -8.64 -14.81 35.88
CA SER A 76 -8.70 -13.78 34.82
C SER A 76 -7.36 -13.54 34.11
N GLY A 77 -6.24 -13.93 34.74
CA GLY A 77 -4.89 -13.59 34.29
C GLY A 77 -4.56 -12.10 34.41
N SER A 78 -5.34 -11.36 35.21
CA SER A 78 -5.20 -9.92 35.39
C SER A 78 -4.74 -9.59 36.80
N ARG A 79 -3.84 -8.64 36.96
CA ARG A 79 -3.47 -8.12 38.28
C ARG A 79 -4.58 -7.25 38.83
N ILE A 80 -4.94 -7.46 40.08
CA ILE A 80 -6.02 -6.73 40.78
C ILE A 80 -5.44 -6.00 42.00
N THR A 81 -5.76 -4.73 42.13
CA THR A 81 -5.34 -3.89 43.26
C THR A 81 -6.55 -3.16 43.83
N LEU A 82 -6.75 -3.20 45.13
CA LEU A 82 -7.69 -2.35 45.84
C LEU A 82 -6.96 -1.14 46.42
N ILE A 83 -7.50 0.06 46.18
CA ILE A 83 -6.89 1.33 46.56
C ILE A 83 -7.90 2.15 47.38
N ALA A 84 -7.49 2.56 48.53
CA ALA A 84 -8.30 3.43 49.41
C ALA A 84 -8.35 4.86 48.85
N ARG A 85 -9.27 5.68 49.39
CA ARG A 85 -9.48 7.07 48.95
C ARG A 85 -8.26 7.97 49.12
N ASP A 86 -7.41 7.69 50.10
CA ASP A 86 -6.14 8.36 50.35
C ASP A 86 -4.99 7.88 49.48
N GLY A 87 -5.23 6.89 48.59
CA GLY A 87 -4.27 6.32 47.69
C GLY A 87 -3.44 5.16 48.25
N LEU A 88 -3.71 4.72 49.47
CA LEU A 88 -3.06 3.55 50.05
C LEU A 88 -3.55 2.27 49.36
N VAL A 89 -2.62 1.35 49.06
CA VAL A 89 -2.94 0.02 48.53
C VAL A 89 -3.40 -0.85 49.68
N LEU A 90 -4.66 -1.28 49.62
CA LEU A 90 -5.27 -2.15 50.63
C LEU A 90 -4.89 -3.63 50.40
N VAL A 91 -4.95 -4.06 49.16
CA VAL A 91 -4.63 -5.42 48.72
C VAL A 91 -4.16 -5.38 47.27
N ASP A 92 -3.25 -6.26 46.93
CA ASP A 92 -2.74 -6.44 45.53
C ASP A 92 -2.53 -7.95 45.28
N SER A 93 -2.92 -8.45 44.08
CA SER A 93 -2.78 -9.88 43.76
C SER A 93 -1.33 -10.34 43.65
N ASP A 94 -0.47 -9.49 43.11
CA ASP A 94 0.91 -9.84 42.76
C ASP A 94 1.90 -9.50 43.87
N ILE A 95 1.44 -8.77 44.92
CA ILE A 95 2.27 -8.29 46.01
C ILE A 95 1.81 -8.88 47.33
N ALA A 96 2.78 -9.37 48.11
CA ALA A 96 2.52 -9.93 49.42
C ALA A 96 2.09 -8.83 50.42
N MET A 97 1.26 -9.20 51.41
CA MET A 97 0.64 -8.26 52.33
C MET A 97 1.67 -7.51 53.20
N ASP A 98 2.79 -8.08 53.49
CA ASP A 98 3.89 -7.50 54.30
C ASP A 98 4.68 -6.40 53.59
N ILE A 99 4.59 -6.37 52.26
CA ILE A 99 5.29 -5.40 51.42
C ILE A 99 4.39 -4.23 51.02
N LEU A 100 3.06 -4.34 51.20
CA LEU A 100 2.10 -3.31 50.77
C LEU A 100 2.37 -1.91 51.34
N GLU A 101 2.83 -1.83 52.59
CA GLU A 101 3.16 -0.57 53.26
C GLU A 101 4.36 0.16 52.65
N SER A 102 5.21 -0.57 51.93
CA SER A 102 6.39 -0.02 51.23
C SER A 102 6.09 0.52 49.84
N LEU A 103 4.86 0.31 49.36
CA LEU A 103 4.47 0.79 48.03
C LEU A 103 4.27 2.28 47.99
N ASP A 104 4.57 2.90 46.85
CA ASP A 104 4.22 4.30 46.60
C ASP A 104 2.72 4.54 46.75
N ASN A 105 2.35 5.73 47.24
CA ASN A 105 0.97 6.15 47.28
C ASN A 105 0.42 6.28 45.85
N HIS A 106 -0.75 5.73 45.58
CA HIS A 106 -1.39 5.66 44.28
C HIS A 106 -2.42 6.76 44.02
N SER A 107 -2.58 7.74 44.92
CA SER A 107 -3.53 8.86 44.77
C SER A 107 -3.29 9.72 43.52
N ASN A 108 -2.05 9.80 43.05
CA ASN A 108 -1.64 10.59 41.88
C ASN A 108 -1.73 9.82 40.55
N ARG A 109 -2.23 8.59 40.55
CA ARG A 109 -2.32 7.78 39.33
C ARG A 109 -3.50 8.24 38.49
N PRO A 110 -3.32 8.51 37.17
CA PRO A 110 -4.38 9.08 36.32
C PRO A 110 -5.67 8.27 36.34
N GLU A 111 -5.57 6.93 36.26
CA GLU A 111 -6.70 6.01 36.32
C GLU A 111 -7.47 6.10 37.66
N VAL A 112 -6.73 6.28 38.76
CA VAL A 112 -7.32 6.35 40.11
C VAL A 112 -8.03 7.70 40.31
N ILE A 113 -7.41 8.80 39.90
CA ILE A 113 -8.03 10.15 39.91
C ILE A 113 -9.29 10.14 39.08
N ALA A 114 -9.24 9.58 37.86
CA ALA A 114 -10.40 9.52 36.99
C ALA A 114 -11.53 8.64 37.58
N ALA A 115 -11.19 7.53 38.23
CA ALA A 115 -12.17 6.68 38.90
C ALA A 115 -12.89 7.39 40.05
N PHE A 116 -12.19 8.15 40.87
CA PHE A 116 -12.83 8.92 41.95
C PHE A 116 -13.69 10.11 41.45
N ASN A 117 -13.31 10.72 40.31
CA ASN A 117 -14.03 11.87 39.76
C ASN A 117 -15.22 11.46 38.87
N ASN A 118 -15.03 10.42 38.04
CA ASN A 118 -15.96 10.07 36.96
C ASN A 118 -16.58 8.67 37.15
N GLY A 119 -16.23 7.95 38.21
CA GLY A 119 -16.68 6.59 38.48
C GLY A 119 -15.81 5.51 37.85
N SER A 120 -15.05 5.81 36.78
CA SER A 120 -14.06 4.93 36.18
C SER A 120 -12.98 5.70 35.42
N GLY A 121 -11.85 5.08 35.20
CA GLY A 121 -10.75 5.64 34.41
C GLY A 121 -9.82 4.57 33.89
N SER A 122 -9.12 4.89 32.79
CA SER A 122 -8.07 4.02 32.22
C SER A 122 -6.78 4.81 32.00
N SER A 123 -5.65 4.13 32.02
CA SER A 123 -4.35 4.70 31.64
C SER A 123 -3.38 3.63 31.17
N LYS A 124 -2.50 4.01 30.23
CA LYS A 124 -1.37 3.19 29.80
C LYS A 124 -0.10 3.84 30.32
N ARG A 125 0.67 3.13 31.12
CA ARG A 125 1.93 3.64 31.68
C ARG A 125 2.85 2.55 32.15
N PHE A 126 4.12 2.91 32.32
CA PHE A 126 5.13 2.02 32.91
C PHE A 126 4.86 1.76 34.39
N SER A 127 4.94 0.48 34.79
CA SER A 127 4.79 0.05 36.17
C SER A 127 6.16 -0.05 36.86
N ASN A 128 6.43 0.80 37.84
CA ASN A 128 7.64 0.73 38.62
C ASN A 128 7.74 -0.56 39.48
N SER A 129 6.59 -1.14 39.87
CA SER A 129 6.56 -2.34 40.71
C SER A 129 6.88 -3.63 39.95
N ILE A 130 6.50 -3.69 38.64
CA ILE A 130 6.69 -4.89 37.79
C ILE A 130 7.76 -4.64 36.70
N GLN A 131 8.20 -3.38 36.53
CA GLN A 131 9.19 -2.97 35.52
C GLN A 131 8.73 -3.27 34.09
N GLN A 132 7.43 -3.06 33.78
CA GLN A 132 6.82 -3.30 32.46
C GLN A 132 5.75 -2.23 32.17
N ASP A 133 5.50 -2.00 30.87
CA ASP A 133 4.35 -1.22 30.44
C ASP A 133 3.05 -1.98 30.70
N MET A 134 2.07 -1.31 31.28
CA MET A 134 0.80 -1.89 31.67
C MET A 134 -0.37 -1.02 31.24
N LEU A 135 -1.49 -1.66 30.92
CA LEU A 135 -2.79 -1.03 30.79
C LEU A 135 -3.56 -1.19 32.08
N TYR A 136 -3.99 -0.09 32.64
CA TYR A 136 -4.76 0.01 33.88
C TYR A 136 -6.19 0.43 33.61
N PHE A 137 -7.14 -0.23 34.24
CA PHE A 137 -8.52 0.19 34.36
C PHE A 137 -8.91 0.25 35.82
N ALA A 138 -9.50 1.38 36.25
CA ALA A 138 -9.92 1.65 37.62
C ALA A 138 -11.42 1.90 37.64
N LEU A 139 -12.11 1.27 38.58
CA LEU A 139 -13.54 1.42 38.83
C LEU A 139 -13.80 1.82 40.30
N LEU A 140 -14.60 2.85 40.51
CA LEU A 140 -15.02 3.23 41.84
C LEU A 140 -15.96 2.17 42.45
N ASP A 141 -15.59 1.63 43.59
CA ASP A 141 -16.41 0.71 44.36
C ASP A 141 -17.15 1.48 45.45
N THR A 142 -18.42 1.80 45.19
CA THR A 142 -19.35 2.47 46.09
C THR A 142 -20.08 1.49 47.00
N THR A 143 -19.85 0.18 46.87
CA THR A 143 -20.46 -0.85 47.72
C THR A 143 -19.71 -1.02 49.02
N SER A 144 -18.48 -0.50 49.08
CA SER A 144 -17.62 -0.48 50.26
C SER A 144 -17.79 0.83 51.06
N ASN A 145 -17.67 0.74 52.37
CA ASN A 145 -17.59 1.91 53.24
C ASN A 145 -16.37 1.81 54.16
N PRO A 146 -15.33 2.67 53.98
CA PRO A 146 -15.24 3.76 53.00
C PRO A 146 -15.13 3.29 51.56
N GLU A 147 -15.47 4.19 50.60
CA GLU A 147 -15.33 3.97 49.16
C GLU A 147 -13.86 3.67 48.81
N ARG A 148 -13.66 2.79 47.87
CA ARG A 148 -12.35 2.38 47.36
C ARG A 148 -12.37 2.25 45.83
N VAL A 149 -11.21 2.12 45.23
CA VAL A 149 -11.07 1.85 43.81
C VAL A 149 -10.62 0.40 43.57
N ILE A 150 -11.32 -0.28 42.70
CA ILE A 150 -10.90 -1.56 42.14
C ILE A 150 -10.09 -1.25 40.88
N ARG A 151 -8.80 -1.52 40.89
CA ARG A 151 -7.92 -1.36 39.72
C ARG A 151 -7.56 -2.73 39.19
N ILE A 152 -7.83 -2.97 37.90
CA ILE A 152 -7.41 -4.16 37.17
C ILE A 152 -6.37 -3.74 36.13
N SER A 153 -5.34 -4.54 35.96
CA SER A 153 -4.28 -4.23 35.01
C SER A 153 -3.74 -5.49 34.33
N VAL A 154 -3.32 -5.31 33.08
CA VAL A 154 -2.68 -6.33 32.27
C VAL A 154 -1.38 -5.78 31.69
N THR A 155 -0.41 -6.67 31.47
CA THR A 155 0.86 -6.32 30.88
C THR A 155 0.71 -5.98 29.41
N ASN A 156 1.57 -5.11 28.90
CA ASN A 156 1.62 -4.81 27.46
C ASN A 156 2.05 -6.04 26.64
N GLU A 157 2.76 -6.99 27.26
CA GLU A 157 3.14 -8.26 26.63
C GLU A 157 1.93 -9.07 26.13
N TYR A 158 0.79 -8.97 26.82
CA TYR A 158 -0.46 -9.57 26.34
C TYR A 158 -0.95 -8.89 25.04
N LEU A 159 -0.83 -7.57 24.95
CA LEU A 159 -1.08 -6.80 23.73
C LEU A 159 -0.06 -7.17 22.63
N ASP A 160 1.22 -7.19 22.96
CA ASP A 160 2.30 -7.45 22.02
C ASP A 160 2.23 -8.85 21.42
N ARG A 161 1.87 -9.86 22.20
CA ARG A 161 1.65 -11.23 21.71
C ARG A 161 0.45 -11.32 20.75
N SER A 162 -0.63 -10.60 21.04
CA SER A 162 -1.81 -10.56 20.18
C SER A 162 -1.51 -9.79 18.89
N LEU A 163 -0.72 -8.71 18.96
CA LEU A 163 -0.27 -7.93 17.82
C LEU A 163 0.76 -8.70 16.98
N ALA A 164 1.72 -9.39 17.57
CA ALA A 164 2.78 -10.11 16.86
C ALA A 164 2.23 -11.19 15.89
N SER A 165 1.15 -11.86 16.25
CA SER A 165 0.50 -12.84 15.36
C SER A 165 -0.14 -12.15 14.14
N LEU A 166 -0.64 -10.94 14.31
CA LEU A 166 -1.25 -10.13 13.26
C LEU A 166 -0.17 -9.46 12.40
N GLU A 167 0.92 -8.96 12.98
CA GLU A 167 2.08 -8.41 12.26
C GLU A 167 2.68 -9.43 11.29
N ASN A 168 2.85 -10.68 11.69
CA ASN A 168 3.34 -11.74 10.81
C ASN A 168 2.40 -11.99 9.63
N SER A 169 1.09 -11.99 9.87
CA SER A 169 0.09 -12.17 8.81
C SER A 169 0.06 -10.97 7.86
N MET A 170 0.14 -9.75 8.38
CA MET A 170 0.18 -8.53 7.57
C MET A 170 1.48 -8.44 6.75
N THR A 171 2.61 -8.78 7.34
CA THR A 171 3.90 -8.84 6.64
C THR A 171 3.84 -9.83 5.47
N LEU A 172 3.27 -11.01 5.66
CA LEU A 172 3.08 -11.99 4.60
C LEU A 172 2.21 -11.43 3.46
N ILE A 173 1.09 -10.79 3.78
CA ILE A 173 0.19 -10.17 2.78
C ILE A 173 0.94 -9.11 1.97
N ILE A 174 1.74 -8.25 2.61
CA ILE A 174 2.53 -7.22 1.93
C ILE A 174 3.56 -7.84 0.99
N VAL A 175 4.28 -8.88 1.44
CA VAL A 175 5.27 -9.58 0.60
C VAL A 175 4.60 -10.22 -0.62
N VAL A 176 3.47 -10.89 -0.44
CA VAL A 176 2.71 -11.48 -1.55
C VAL A 176 2.21 -10.40 -2.52
N ALA A 177 1.64 -9.31 -2.01
CA ALA A 177 1.18 -8.19 -2.83
C ALA A 177 2.34 -7.57 -3.64
N LEU A 178 3.53 -7.42 -3.04
CA LEU A 178 4.71 -6.91 -3.73
C LEU A 178 5.16 -7.84 -4.85
N ILE A 179 5.19 -9.15 -4.62
CA ILE A 179 5.53 -10.15 -5.65
C ILE A 179 4.54 -10.08 -6.82
N VAL A 180 3.23 -10.04 -6.53
CA VAL A 180 2.19 -9.93 -7.57
C VAL A 180 2.34 -8.63 -8.37
N ALA A 181 2.64 -7.52 -7.69
CA ALA A 181 2.88 -6.23 -8.32
C ALA A 181 4.10 -6.25 -9.27
N ILE A 182 5.19 -6.87 -8.85
CA ILE A 182 6.40 -7.04 -9.68
C ILE A 182 6.07 -7.88 -10.92
N LEU A 183 5.41 -9.03 -10.74
CA LEU A 183 5.01 -9.90 -11.85
C LEU A 183 4.09 -9.17 -12.84
N ALA A 184 3.06 -8.51 -12.36
CA ALA A 184 2.13 -7.74 -13.19
C ALA A 184 2.85 -6.62 -13.95
N SER A 185 3.79 -5.92 -13.31
CA SER A 185 4.59 -4.86 -13.95
C SER A 185 5.51 -5.40 -15.05
N VAL A 186 6.14 -6.56 -14.85
CA VAL A 186 6.97 -7.22 -15.88
C VAL A 186 6.12 -7.63 -17.08
N ILE A 187 4.96 -8.24 -16.84
CA ILE A 187 4.03 -8.66 -17.90
C ILE A 187 3.54 -7.45 -18.70
N ALA A 188 3.05 -6.40 -18.01
CA ALA A 188 2.58 -5.18 -18.65
C ALA A 188 3.71 -4.49 -19.47
N GLY A 189 4.91 -4.40 -18.88
CA GLY A 189 6.07 -3.81 -19.55
C GLY A 189 6.49 -4.55 -20.82
N ASN A 190 6.44 -5.87 -20.83
CA ASN A 190 6.75 -6.67 -22.01
C ASN A 190 5.65 -6.52 -23.08
N TYR A 191 4.38 -6.54 -22.70
CA TYR A 191 3.25 -6.38 -23.61
C TYR A 191 3.24 -5.03 -24.35
N ILE A 192 3.57 -3.94 -23.64
CA ILE A 192 3.67 -2.60 -24.24
C ILE A 192 4.91 -2.51 -25.14
N ARG A 193 6.04 -3.08 -24.72
CA ARG A 193 7.30 -3.01 -25.45
C ARG A 193 7.21 -3.65 -26.83
N GLU A 194 6.66 -4.86 -26.94
CA GLU A 194 6.53 -5.56 -28.23
C GLU A 194 5.74 -4.72 -29.21
N SER A 195 4.60 -4.19 -28.80
CA SER A 195 3.77 -3.35 -29.66
C SER A 195 4.44 -2.05 -30.11
N LEU A 196 5.26 -1.42 -29.23
CA LEU A 196 6.00 -0.19 -29.60
C LEU A 196 7.15 -0.47 -30.55
N ILE A 197 7.86 -1.59 -30.40
CA ILE A 197 8.95 -1.97 -31.31
C ILE A 197 8.42 -2.22 -32.73
N ASP A 198 7.26 -2.86 -32.87
CA ASP A 198 6.66 -3.09 -34.19
C ASP A 198 6.26 -1.80 -34.88
N LEU A 199 5.72 -0.81 -34.11
CA LEU A 199 5.42 0.52 -34.62
C LEU A 199 6.68 1.28 -35.04
N GLU A 200 7.75 1.23 -34.22
CA GLU A 200 9.03 1.90 -34.50
C GLU A 200 9.66 1.34 -35.78
N ARG A 201 9.70 0.02 -35.90
CA ARG A 201 10.23 -0.65 -37.12
C ARG A 201 9.46 -0.25 -38.37
N ALA A 202 8.12 -0.31 -38.31
CA ALA A 202 7.31 0.06 -39.44
C ALA A 202 7.50 1.55 -39.83
N ALA A 203 7.62 2.44 -38.85
CA ALA A 203 7.88 3.84 -39.11
C ALA A 203 9.27 4.10 -39.70
N SER A 204 10.31 3.38 -39.22
CA SER A 204 11.68 3.45 -39.76
C SER A 204 11.72 2.92 -41.17
N ASP A 205 11.11 1.78 -41.47
CA ASP A 205 11.09 1.19 -42.81
C ASP A 205 10.40 2.10 -43.83
N ILE A 206 9.33 2.82 -43.41
CA ILE A 206 8.68 3.82 -44.26
C ILE A 206 9.62 5.00 -44.52
N SER A 207 10.35 5.48 -43.51
CA SER A 207 11.32 6.58 -43.63
C SER A 207 12.45 6.25 -44.59
N ASP A 208 12.91 5.00 -44.57
CA ASP A 208 14.01 4.51 -45.43
C ASP A 208 13.54 4.11 -46.84
N GLY A 209 12.25 4.35 -47.18
CA GLY A 209 11.66 4.02 -48.46
C GLY A 209 11.46 2.52 -48.69
N SER A 210 11.57 1.70 -47.64
CA SER A 210 11.41 0.26 -47.68
C SER A 210 9.98 -0.12 -47.29
N TYR A 211 9.12 -0.27 -48.32
CA TYR A 211 7.69 -0.61 -48.12
C TYR A 211 7.48 -2.13 -48.13
N LYS A 212 8.10 -2.86 -47.21
CA LYS A 212 7.89 -4.31 -47.11
C LYS A 212 6.48 -4.61 -46.59
N LYS A 213 5.69 -5.32 -47.38
CA LYS A 213 4.34 -5.71 -47.05
C LYS A 213 4.25 -6.48 -45.71
N LYS A 214 5.27 -7.27 -45.42
CA LYS A 214 5.33 -8.10 -44.18
C LYS A 214 5.38 -7.27 -42.92
N ASP A 215 6.05 -6.12 -42.93
CA ASP A 215 6.24 -5.27 -41.75
C ASP A 215 4.93 -4.47 -41.41
N LEU A 216 4.14 -4.17 -42.45
CA LEU A 216 2.82 -3.56 -42.31
C LEU A 216 1.75 -4.54 -41.83
N GLU A 217 1.86 -5.83 -42.23
CA GLU A 217 0.96 -6.90 -41.79
C GLU A 217 1.15 -7.28 -40.32
N SER A 218 2.32 -7.02 -39.74
CA SER A 218 2.63 -7.27 -38.31
C SER A 218 2.06 -6.20 -37.39
N LEU A 219 1.65 -5.05 -37.95
CA LEU A 219 1.11 -3.95 -37.15
C LEU A 219 -0.16 -4.32 -36.39
N PRO A 220 -0.31 -3.93 -35.13
CA PRO A 220 -1.47 -4.29 -34.31
C PRO A 220 -2.72 -3.42 -34.61
N VAL A 221 -3.12 -3.33 -35.89
CA VAL A 221 -4.22 -2.48 -36.37
C VAL A 221 -5.60 -2.86 -35.79
N LYS A 222 -5.75 -4.10 -35.31
CA LYS A 222 -7.00 -4.61 -34.71
C LYS A 222 -7.22 -4.14 -33.28
N ARG A 223 -6.20 -3.59 -32.62
CA ARG A 223 -6.33 -3.05 -31.27
C ARG A 223 -7.25 -1.84 -31.24
N ARG A 224 -8.00 -1.70 -30.15
CA ARG A 224 -8.98 -0.59 -29.97
C ARG A 224 -8.45 0.53 -29.05
N ASP A 225 -7.18 0.47 -28.68
CA ASP A 225 -6.46 1.47 -27.86
C ASP A 225 -5.64 2.44 -28.71
N GLU A 226 -4.89 3.31 -28.04
CA GLU A 226 -4.02 4.32 -28.64
C GLU A 226 -2.95 3.69 -29.55
N ILE A 227 -2.41 2.54 -29.16
CA ILE A 227 -1.42 1.79 -29.96
C ILE A 227 -2.06 1.32 -31.28
N GLY A 228 -3.29 0.81 -31.22
CA GLY A 228 -4.04 0.44 -32.42
C GLY A 228 -4.36 1.63 -33.32
N SER A 229 -4.63 2.79 -32.72
CA SER A 229 -4.82 4.04 -33.47
C SER A 229 -3.54 4.46 -34.19
N MET A 230 -2.39 4.42 -33.50
CA MET A 230 -1.08 4.70 -34.11
C MET A 230 -0.77 3.72 -35.25
N ALA A 231 -1.01 2.43 -35.05
CA ALA A 231 -0.83 1.40 -36.07
C ALA A 231 -1.64 1.68 -37.34
N ARG A 232 -2.91 2.04 -37.19
CA ARG A 232 -3.76 2.44 -38.33
C ARG A 232 -3.26 3.69 -39.05
N ASN A 233 -2.83 4.70 -38.31
CA ASN A 233 -2.26 5.93 -38.89
C ASN A 233 -1.01 5.64 -39.69
N ILE A 234 -0.07 4.84 -39.14
CA ILE A 234 1.15 4.43 -39.85
C ILE A 234 0.80 3.66 -41.11
N SER A 235 -0.13 2.71 -41.05
CA SER A 235 -0.60 1.94 -42.20
C SER A 235 -1.20 2.85 -43.29
N THR A 236 -2.00 3.85 -42.90
CA THR A 236 -2.59 4.84 -43.82
C THR A 236 -1.53 5.69 -44.48
N ILE A 237 -0.56 6.21 -43.69
CA ILE A 237 0.54 7.04 -44.20
C ILE A 237 1.36 6.22 -45.22
N SER A 238 1.71 4.96 -44.90
CA SER A 238 2.43 4.07 -45.77
C SER A 238 1.72 3.84 -47.13
N THR A 239 0.41 3.60 -47.06
CA THR A 239 -0.43 3.40 -48.24
C THR A 239 -0.46 4.65 -49.12
N ASN A 240 -0.64 5.81 -48.53
CA ASN A 240 -0.69 7.11 -49.22
C ASN A 240 0.66 7.44 -49.89
N LEU A 241 1.78 7.24 -49.15
CA LEU A 241 3.13 7.45 -49.70
C LEU A 241 3.40 6.50 -50.90
N LYS A 242 3.06 5.22 -50.77
CA LYS A 242 3.21 4.27 -51.86
C LYS A 242 2.43 4.67 -53.12
N ASN A 243 1.17 5.13 -52.92
CA ASN A 243 0.34 5.62 -54.04
C ASN A 243 0.92 6.90 -54.68
N GLN A 244 1.44 7.84 -53.87
CA GLN A 244 2.09 9.03 -54.38
C GLN A 244 3.37 8.72 -55.18
N ILE A 245 4.23 7.82 -54.67
CA ILE A 245 5.44 7.41 -55.38
C ILE A 245 5.07 6.73 -56.73
N SER A 246 4.06 5.86 -56.70
CA SER A 246 3.57 5.20 -57.93
C SER A 246 3.00 6.21 -58.94
N LEU A 247 2.29 7.23 -58.46
CA LEU A 247 1.77 8.29 -59.33
C LEU A 247 2.90 9.15 -59.94
N ILE A 248 3.91 9.52 -59.14
CA ILE A 248 5.09 10.28 -59.63
C ILE A 248 5.85 9.44 -60.64
N ALA A 249 6.09 8.14 -60.40
CA ALA A 249 6.72 7.27 -61.35
C ALA A 249 5.94 7.20 -62.66
N LYS A 250 4.61 7.03 -62.61
CA LYS A 250 3.76 7.04 -63.81
C LYS A 250 3.80 8.38 -64.55
N GLN A 251 3.78 9.48 -63.87
CA GLN A 251 3.92 10.80 -64.49
C GLN A 251 5.27 10.95 -65.18
N ARG A 252 6.37 10.53 -64.50
CA ARG A 252 7.70 10.57 -65.09
C ARG A 252 7.77 9.75 -66.39
N ASP A 253 7.21 8.53 -66.36
CA ASP A 253 7.22 7.66 -67.52
C ASP A 253 6.33 8.20 -68.67
N GLN A 254 5.20 8.88 -68.37
CA GLN A 254 4.38 9.59 -69.31
C GLN A 254 5.14 10.78 -69.94
N PHE A 255 5.87 11.56 -69.12
CA PHE A 255 6.69 12.67 -69.63
C PHE A 255 7.80 12.14 -70.54
N GLY A 256 8.50 11.05 -70.16
CA GLY A 256 9.47 10.40 -71.01
C GLY A 256 8.87 9.98 -72.37
N SER A 257 7.71 9.32 -72.35
CA SER A 257 7.02 8.88 -73.59
C SER A 257 6.58 10.07 -74.49
N VAL A 258 6.14 11.18 -73.88
CA VAL A 258 5.82 12.40 -74.67
C VAL A 258 7.06 12.99 -75.30
N LEU A 259 8.18 13.09 -74.57
CA LEU A 259 9.45 13.61 -75.06
C LEU A 259 10.05 12.73 -76.16
N ASP A 260 9.91 11.39 -76.07
CA ASP A 260 10.34 10.45 -77.12
C ASP A 260 9.44 10.51 -78.32
N GLY A 261 8.14 10.86 -78.20
CA GLY A 261 7.20 11.03 -79.29
C GLY A 261 7.33 12.37 -80.05
N LEU A 262 8.08 13.32 -79.51
CA LEU A 262 8.44 14.55 -80.27
C LEU A 262 9.49 14.18 -81.32
N GLY A 263 9.24 14.55 -82.57
CA GLY A 263 10.16 14.29 -83.67
C GLY A 263 11.51 15.04 -83.63
N GLU A 264 11.79 15.73 -82.51
CA GLU A 264 12.98 16.55 -82.27
C GLU A 264 13.86 15.92 -81.19
N GLY A 265 15.21 15.94 -81.38
CA GLY A 265 16.18 15.51 -80.37
C GLY A 265 16.26 16.51 -79.26
N ILE A 266 15.94 16.04 -78.01
CA ILE A 266 15.98 16.83 -76.77
C ILE A 266 17.12 16.35 -75.89
N MET A 267 17.95 17.31 -75.44
CA MET A 267 19.02 17.08 -74.47
C MET A 267 18.91 18.12 -73.35
N VAL A 268 18.92 17.64 -72.06
CA VAL A 268 18.92 18.50 -70.89
C VAL A 268 20.23 18.34 -70.18
N CYS A 269 20.92 19.44 -69.85
CA CYS A 269 22.16 19.45 -69.08
C CYS A 269 21.96 20.15 -67.74
N ASP A 270 22.73 19.75 -66.74
CA ASP A 270 22.82 20.46 -65.46
C ASP A 270 23.68 21.73 -65.58
N GLN A 271 23.85 22.45 -64.47
CA GLN A 271 24.66 23.68 -64.38
C GLN A 271 26.17 23.44 -64.70
N ASN A 272 26.65 22.23 -64.64
CA ASN A 272 28.03 21.83 -64.92
C ASN A 272 28.22 21.31 -66.35
N GLY A 273 27.17 21.31 -67.18
CA GLY A 273 27.20 20.79 -68.53
C GLY A 273 27.04 19.28 -68.64
N LEU A 274 26.74 18.56 -67.52
CA LEU A 274 26.48 17.11 -67.53
C LEU A 274 25.06 16.83 -68.06
N ILE A 275 24.93 15.91 -68.98
CA ILE A 275 23.67 15.49 -69.58
C ILE A 275 22.85 14.76 -68.50
N THR A 276 21.72 15.32 -68.08
CA THR A 276 20.80 14.73 -67.11
C THR A 276 19.62 14.01 -67.73
N PHE A 277 19.28 14.37 -68.99
CA PHE A 277 18.24 13.67 -69.75
C PHE A 277 18.56 13.80 -71.27
N ARG A 278 18.21 12.77 -72.04
CA ARG A 278 18.15 12.75 -73.47
C ARG A 278 16.99 11.86 -73.95
N ASN A 279 16.31 12.23 -75.02
CA ASN A 279 15.32 11.39 -75.68
C ASN A 279 15.93 10.51 -76.76
N ASP A 280 15.22 9.45 -77.20
CA ASP A 280 15.70 8.51 -78.18
C ASP A 280 15.92 9.15 -79.55
N GLN A 281 15.20 10.23 -79.90
CA GLN A 281 15.37 10.92 -81.19
C GLN A 281 16.75 11.56 -81.38
N ILE A 282 17.35 12.04 -80.26
CA ILE A 282 18.70 12.66 -80.38
C ILE A 282 19.79 11.63 -80.82
N MET A 283 19.55 10.33 -80.48
CA MET A 283 20.46 9.24 -80.91
C MET A 283 20.34 8.90 -82.38
N GLN A 284 19.29 9.34 -83.07
CA GLN A 284 19.13 9.16 -84.50
C GLN A 284 19.70 10.32 -85.29
N ILE A 285 20.00 11.45 -84.65
CA ILE A 285 20.51 12.67 -85.25
C ILE A 285 22.01 12.81 -85.09
N LEU A 286 22.60 12.20 -84.09
CA LEU A 286 24.01 12.12 -83.78
C LEU A 286 24.62 10.87 -84.40
#